data_1052c731fb2ca655a8d65d2db12e7a1e
#
_entry.id   1052c731fb2ca655a8d65d2db12e7a1e
#
_cell.length_a   1.000
_cell.length_b   1.000
_cell.length_c   1.000
_cell.angle_alpha   90.00
_cell.angle_beta   90.00
_cell.angle_gamma   90.00
#
_symmetry.space_group_name_H-M   'P 1'
#
loop_
_entity.id
_entity.type
_entity.pdbx_description
1 polymer ?
#
loop_
_entity_poly.entity_id
_entity_poly.type
_entity_poly.pdbx_seq_one_letter_code
_entity_poly.pdbx_strand_id
1 'polypeptide(L)'
;NGGNTEAEIEALNRGESRYSDYMRPGFEFLQEMIDCGYIDAKAAYTYEAIEGEGPDFLAQKTPIVMAYWGAANTETAYGNPDFELLVIGLPSSRGPMPVIPTTGYGVGANAKHQEDAVDVLEIILSDEALQLYAENNKVISPSKNVEVDCVPALEPLKDKVEENVYVLGSNAGMKVEQWGNTCLIVRKLLNGATVDECMAEFDRLQDESLGK
;
A
#
# COMPACT_ATOMS: atom_id res chain seq x y z
N ASN A 1 14.06 4.87 -0.80
CA ASN A 1 15.30 5.65 -0.77
C ASN A 1 16.56 4.81 -0.50
N GLY A 2 16.45 3.56 -0.05
CA GLY A 2 17.58 2.70 0.34
C GLY A 2 18.32 3.20 1.60
N GLY A 3 17.71 4.14 2.33
CA GLY A 3 18.17 4.67 3.60
C GLY A 3 17.66 3.88 4.80
N ASN A 4 17.99 4.34 5.99
CA ASN A 4 17.43 3.81 7.23
C ASN A 4 16.06 4.44 7.47
N THR A 5 14.99 3.73 7.11
CA THR A 5 13.60 4.22 7.19
C THR A 5 13.21 4.63 8.62
N GLU A 6 13.70 3.94 9.64
CA GLU A 6 13.43 4.27 11.04
C GLU A 6 14.04 5.62 11.42
N ALA A 7 15.31 5.86 11.07
CA ALA A 7 15.97 7.13 11.31
C ALA A 7 15.33 8.29 10.53
N GLU A 8 14.84 8.03 9.33
CA GLU A 8 14.13 9.02 8.50
C GLU A 8 12.77 9.40 9.15
N ILE A 9 12.01 8.40 9.64
CA ILE A 9 10.76 8.63 10.37
C ILE A 9 11.01 9.42 11.66
N GLU A 10 12.07 9.08 12.39
CA GLU A 10 12.44 9.83 13.59
C GLU A 10 12.80 11.29 13.27
N ALA A 11 13.55 11.54 12.20
CA ALA A 11 13.90 12.89 11.76
C ALA A 11 12.65 13.71 11.37
N LEU A 12 11.70 13.09 10.66
CA LEU A 12 10.40 13.69 10.35
C LEU A 12 9.60 14.01 11.63
N ASN A 13 9.57 13.09 12.61
CA ASN A 13 8.86 13.25 13.87
C ASN A 13 9.47 14.32 14.78
N ARG A 14 10.75 14.67 14.60
CA ARG A 14 11.43 15.79 15.28
C ARG A 14 11.37 17.09 14.48
N GLY A 15 10.96 17.03 13.21
CA GLY A 15 10.97 18.17 12.29
C GLY A 15 12.38 18.57 11.83
N GLU A 16 13.31 17.64 11.81
CA GLU A 16 14.68 17.79 11.31
C GLU A 16 14.75 17.60 9.79
N SER A 17 13.76 16.92 9.21
CA SER A 17 13.50 16.82 7.78
C SER A 17 12.07 17.18 7.46
N ARG A 18 11.82 17.56 6.21
CA ARG A 18 10.49 17.95 5.76
C ARG A 18 9.81 16.82 5.02
N TYR A 19 8.51 16.68 5.24
CA TYR A 19 7.72 15.67 4.58
C TYR A 19 7.65 15.93 3.06
N SER A 20 7.60 17.19 2.68
CA SER A 20 7.65 17.63 1.28
C SER A 20 8.86 17.11 0.51
N ASP A 21 10.03 16.98 1.16
CA ASP A 21 11.25 16.50 0.50
C ASP A 21 11.10 15.05 0.00
N TYR A 22 10.36 14.24 0.73
CA TYR A 22 10.10 12.84 0.36
C TYR A 22 8.97 12.70 -0.66
N MET A 23 8.00 13.58 -0.63
CA MET A 23 6.81 13.49 -1.48
C MET A 23 6.97 14.17 -2.84
N ARG A 24 7.81 15.20 -2.92
CA ARG A 24 8.01 16.01 -4.13
C ARG A 24 8.26 15.20 -5.40
N PRO A 25 9.21 14.24 -5.44
CA PRO A 25 9.49 13.52 -6.68
C PRO A 25 8.28 12.74 -7.23
N GLY A 26 7.44 12.21 -6.32
CA GLY A 26 6.21 11.51 -6.72
C GLY A 26 5.15 12.45 -7.27
N PHE A 27 5.04 13.66 -6.71
CA PHE A 27 4.09 14.68 -7.18
C PHE A 27 4.53 15.32 -8.49
N GLU A 28 5.83 15.54 -8.69
CA GLU A 28 6.39 16.00 -9.97
C GLU A 28 6.14 14.99 -11.08
N PHE A 29 6.35 13.69 -10.79
CA PHE A 29 6.05 12.61 -11.73
C PHE A 29 4.54 12.55 -12.05
N LEU A 30 3.68 12.68 -11.05
CA LEU A 30 2.22 12.70 -11.25
C LEU A 30 1.80 13.90 -12.10
N GLN A 31 2.40 15.08 -11.87
CA GLN A 31 2.15 16.28 -12.68
C GLN A 31 2.60 16.06 -14.13
N GLU A 32 3.77 15.47 -14.36
CA GLU A 32 4.24 15.12 -15.70
C GLU A 32 3.27 14.18 -16.42
N MET A 33 2.74 13.17 -15.74
CA MET A 33 1.75 12.24 -16.30
C MET A 33 0.45 12.95 -16.69
N ILE A 34 0.04 13.96 -15.93
CA ILE A 34 -1.12 14.81 -16.25
C ILE A 34 -0.81 15.67 -17.47
N ASP A 35 0.33 16.34 -17.48
CA ASP A 35 0.73 17.27 -18.55
C ASP A 35 0.93 16.56 -19.89
N CYS A 36 1.42 15.32 -19.86
CA CYS A 36 1.55 14.48 -21.05
C CYS A 36 0.22 13.83 -21.51
N GLY A 37 -0.85 13.99 -20.74
CA GLY A 37 -2.17 13.44 -21.07
C GLY A 37 -2.33 11.93 -20.81
N TYR A 38 -1.40 11.31 -20.07
CA TYR A 38 -1.55 9.92 -19.61
C TYR A 38 -2.60 9.80 -18.49
N ILE A 39 -2.78 10.86 -17.72
CA ILE A 39 -3.82 10.95 -16.69
C ILE A 39 -4.75 12.10 -17.02
N ASP A 40 -6.03 11.81 -17.20
CA ASP A 40 -7.09 12.82 -17.19
C ASP A 40 -7.37 13.21 -15.73
N ALA A 41 -6.83 14.36 -15.31
CA ALA A 41 -6.94 14.83 -13.94
C ALA A 41 -8.41 15.00 -13.50
N LYS A 42 -9.30 15.42 -14.38
CA LYS A 42 -10.72 15.58 -14.07
C LYS A 42 -11.40 14.24 -13.87
N ALA A 43 -11.14 13.29 -14.76
CA ALA A 43 -11.66 11.91 -14.61
C ALA A 43 -11.12 11.26 -13.35
N ALA A 44 -9.80 11.35 -13.10
CA ALA A 44 -9.16 10.81 -11.90
C ALA A 44 -9.69 11.45 -10.60
N TYR A 45 -9.99 12.77 -10.59
CA TYR A 45 -10.55 13.44 -9.43
C TYR A 45 -11.95 12.93 -9.04
N THR A 46 -12.75 12.55 -10.03
CA THR A 46 -14.12 12.07 -9.86
C THR A 46 -14.24 10.55 -9.80
N TYR A 47 -13.12 9.84 -10.01
CA TYR A 47 -13.09 8.39 -10.11
C TYR A 47 -13.27 7.73 -8.73
N GLU A 48 -14.19 6.78 -8.64
CA GLU A 48 -14.40 5.96 -7.46
C GLU A 48 -13.72 4.60 -7.65
N ALA A 49 -12.50 4.48 -7.15
CA ALA A 49 -11.60 3.33 -7.38
C ALA A 49 -12.25 1.97 -7.07
N ILE A 50 -13.10 1.91 -6.05
CA ILE A 50 -13.75 0.65 -5.62
C ILE A 50 -14.73 0.12 -6.68
N GLU A 51 -15.35 1.01 -7.45
CA GLU A 51 -16.36 0.62 -8.46
C GLU A 51 -15.80 0.63 -9.89
N GLY A 52 -14.72 1.36 -10.15
CA GLY A 52 -14.27 1.67 -11.52
C GLY A 52 -13.10 0.84 -12.03
N GLU A 53 -12.01 0.76 -11.29
CA GLU A 53 -10.76 0.17 -11.84
C GLU A 53 -10.88 -1.33 -12.10
N GLY A 54 -11.52 -2.09 -11.21
CA GLY A 54 -11.74 -3.52 -11.36
C GLY A 54 -12.59 -3.86 -12.58
N PRO A 55 -13.81 -3.33 -12.69
CA PRO A 55 -14.66 -3.52 -13.85
C PRO A 55 -14.02 -3.10 -15.18
N ASP A 56 -13.29 -1.99 -15.21
CA ASP A 56 -12.64 -1.52 -16.44
C ASP A 56 -11.47 -2.41 -16.85
N PHE A 57 -10.69 -2.94 -15.88
CA PHE A 57 -9.65 -3.92 -16.15
C PHE A 57 -10.25 -5.25 -16.67
N LEU A 58 -11.28 -5.77 -16.00
CA LEU A 58 -11.96 -6.99 -16.42
C LEU A 58 -12.64 -6.84 -17.80
N ALA A 59 -13.11 -5.65 -18.11
CA ALA A 59 -13.65 -5.32 -19.44
C ALA A 59 -12.55 -5.03 -20.48
N GLN A 60 -11.28 -5.22 -20.14
CA GLN A 60 -10.10 -4.99 -21.00
C GLN A 60 -10.00 -3.55 -21.54
N LYS A 61 -10.56 -2.58 -20.83
CA LYS A 61 -10.43 -1.15 -21.17
C LYS A 61 -9.09 -0.57 -20.71
N THR A 62 -8.55 -1.10 -19.60
CA THR A 62 -7.23 -0.75 -19.09
C THR A 62 -6.35 -1.99 -19.07
N PRO A 63 -5.11 -1.94 -19.61
CA PRO A 63 -4.23 -3.11 -19.65
C PRO A 63 -3.53 -3.41 -18.32
N ILE A 64 -3.50 -2.46 -17.40
CA ILE A 64 -2.81 -2.56 -16.12
C ILE A 64 -3.72 -2.00 -15.03
N VAL A 65 -3.75 -2.69 -13.90
CA VAL A 65 -4.41 -2.21 -12.68
C VAL A 65 -3.47 -2.38 -11.49
N MET A 66 -3.53 -1.45 -10.55
CA MET A 66 -2.81 -1.55 -9.29
C MET A 66 -3.75 -2.08 -8.21
N ALA A 67 -3.42 -3.22 -7.63
CA ALA A 67 -4.26 -3.88 -6.62
C ALA A 67 -3.41 -4.57 -5.56
N TYR A 68 -4.05 -4.97 -4.47
CA TYR A 68 -3.44 -5.92 -3.53
C TYR A 68 -3.43 -7.31 -4.17
N TRP A 69 -2.36 -8.08 -3.93
CA TRP A 69 -2.24 -9.43 -4.51
C TRP A 69 -3.41 -10.37 -4.20
N GLY A 70 -4.03 -10.23 -3.01
CA GLY A 70 -5.23 -11.00 -2.66
C GLY A 70 -6.41 -10.76 -3.61
N ALA A 71 -6.45 -9.64 -4.32
CA ALA A 71 -7.47 -9.37 -5.32
C ALA A 71 -7.39 -10.34 -6.52
N ALA A 72 -6.22 -10.85 -6.84
CA ALA A 72 -6.04 -11.84 -7.91
C ALA A 72 -6.78 -13.16 -7.65
N ASN A 73 -7.21 -13.40 -6.42
CA ASN A 73 -7.89 -14.61 -5.99
C ASN A 73 -9.39 -14.44 -5.77
N THR A 74 -9.93 -13.23 -5.85
CA THR A 74 -11.36 -13.01 -5.61
C THR A 74 -12.16 -13.12 -6.89
N GLU A 75 -13.25 -13.88 -6.85
CA GLU A 75 -14.18 -14.01 -7.99
C GLU A 75 -14.84 -12.67 -8.35
N THR A 76 -14.88 -11.75 -7.39
CA THR A 76 -15.54 -10.45 -7.54
C THR A 76 -14.60 -9.33 -8.00
N ALA A 77 -13.29 -9.55 -7.99
CA ALA A 77 -12.32 -8.55 -8.43
C ALA A 77 -11.60 -9.02 -9.70
N TYR A 78 -10.37 -9.56 -9.57
CA TYR A 78 -9.54 -9.94 -10.72
C TYR A 78 -9.29 -11.45 -10.80
N GLY A 79 -9.93 -12.25 -9.95
CA GLY A 79 -9.58 -13.65 -9.71
C GLY A 79 -9.90 -14.61 -10.84
N ASN A 80 -10.92 -14.32 -11.66
CA ASN A 80 -11.36 -15.16 -12.77
C ASN A 80 -11.62 -14.35 -14.05
N PRO A 81 -10.62 -13.62 -14.59
CA PRO A 81 -10.79 -12.95 -15.89
C PRO A 81 -10.83 -13.96 -17.03
N ASP A 82 -11.55 -13.60 -18.12
CA ASP A 82 -11.58 -14.37 -19.36
C ASP A 82 -10.26 -14.27 -20.17
N PHE A 83 -9.19 -13.78 -19.56
CA PHE A 83 -7.87 -13.57 -20.17
C PHE A 83 -6.77 -13.97 -19.19
N GLU A 84 -5.57 -14.15 -19.72
CA GLU A 84 -4.40 -14.46 -18.88
C GLU A 84 -4.04 -13.26 -18.00
N LEU A 85 -4.00 -13.49 -16.69
CA LEU A 85 -3.62 -12.51 -15.69
C LEU A 85 -2.14 -12.68 -15.32
N LEU A 86 -1.35 -11.64 -15.49
CA LEU A 86 0.02 -11.56 -15.00
C LEU A 86 0.08 -10.65 -13.78
N VAL A 87 0.46 -11.20 -12.64
CA VAL A 87 0.72 -10.42 -11.43
C VAL A 87 2.21 -10.15 -11.30
N ILE A 88 2.56 -8.88 -11.21
CA ILE A 88 3.95 -8.43 -11.01
C ILE A 88 4.01 -7.50 -9.80
N GLY A 89 5.14 -7.48 -9.11
CA GLY A 89 5.39 -6.47 -8.09
C GLY A 89 5.62 -5.10 -8.69
N LEU A 90 5.44 -4.05 -7.90
CA LEU A 90 5.80 -2.70 -8.33
C LEU A 90 7.30 -2.65 -8.70
N PRO A 91 7.64 -2.22 -9.93
CA PRO A 91 9.03 -2.13 -10.33
C PRO A 91 9.76 -1.11 -9.47
N SER A 92 10.97 -1.48 -9.04
CA SER A 92 11.86 -0.58 -8.30
C SER A 92 13.16 -0.42 -9.06
N SER A 93 13.57 0.81 -9.30
CA SER A 93 14.87 1.12 -9.91
C SER A 93 16.06 0.86 -8.98
N ARG A 94 15.82 0.58 -7.71
CA ARG A 94 16.85 0.52 -6.65
C ARG A 94 17.00 -0.84 -5.98
N GLY A 95 16.30 -1.86 -6.44
CA GLY A 95 16.42 -3.17 -5.82
C GLY A 95 15.14 -4.00 -5.84
N PRO A 96 15.01 -4.90 -4.88
CA PRO A 96 13.89 -5.82 -4.83
C PRO A 96 12.53 -5.12 -4.69
N MET A 97 11.50 -5.79 -5.12
CA MET A 97 10.11 -5.36 -5.00
C MET A 97 9.76 -5.11 -3.52
N PRO A 98 9.21 -3.94 -3.17
CA PRO A 98 8.79 -3.69 -1.80
C PRO A 98 7.58 -4.57 -1.42
N VAL A 99 7.66 -5.21 -0.27
CA VAL A 99 6.53 -5.93 0.34
C VAL A 99 6.02 -5.09 1.51
N ILE A 100 4.75 -4.72 1.44
CA ILE A 100 4.10 -3.89 2.45
C ILE A 100 3.09 -4.76 3.21
N PRO A 101 3.27 -5.01 4.52
CA PRO A 101 2.26 -5.66 5.32
C PRO A 101 1.03 -4.75 5.43
N THR A 102 -0.13 -5.28 5.08
CA THR A 102 -1.39 -4.50 5.03
C THR A 102 -2.31 -4.77 6.22
N THR A 103 -2.14 -5.90 6.89
CA THR A 103 -3.00 -6.31 7.99
C THR A 103 -2.15 -6.64 9.21
N GLY A 104 -2.52 -6.08 10.33
CA GLY A 104 -1.94 -6.38 11.63
C GLY A 104 -3.02 -6.64 12.67
N TYR A 105 -2.71 -7.46 13.65
CA TYR A 105 -3.56 -7.71 14.80
C TYR A 105 -2.92 -7.12 16.05
N GLY A 106 -3.73 -6.67 16.98
CA GLY A 106 -3.23 -6.11 18.24
C GLY A 106 -4.27 -6.22 19.35
N VAL A 107 -3.79 -6.22 20.58
CA VAL A 107 -4.63 -6.16 21.78
C VAL A 107 -4.67 -4.73 22.29
N GLY A 108 -5.87 -4.22 22.54
CA GLY A 108 -6.05 -2.88 23.10
C GLY A 108 -5.42 -2.77 24.49
N ALA A 109 -4.61 -1.75 24.73
CA ALA A 109 -3.90 -1.54 26.00
C ALA A 109 -4.83 -1.45 27.23
N ASN A 110 -6.09 -1.08 27.02
CA ASN A 110 -7.10 -0.97 28.07
C ASN A 110 -8.18 -2.08 28.00
N ALA A 111 -7.91 -3.17 27.27
CA ALA A 111 -8.84 -4.29 27.20
C ALA A 111 -8.99 -4.95 28.58
N LYS A 112 -10.23 -5.32 28.96
CA LYS A 112 -10.52 -5.95 30.27
C LYS A 112 -9.94 -7.36 30.39
N HIS A 113 -9.77 -8.04 29.26
CA HIS A 113 -9.34 -9.43 29.15
C HIS A 113 -8.14 -9.51 28.21
N GLN A 114 -7.03 -8.88 28.59
CA GLN A 114 -5.84 -8.83 27.72
C GLN A 114 -5.21 -10.21 27.50
N GLU A 115 -5.12 -11.01 28.57
CA GLU A 115 -4.54 -12.36 28.50
C GLU A 115 -5.36 -13.26 27.57
N ASP A 116 -6.68 -13.30 27.74
CA ASP A 116 -7.57 -14.06 26.86
C ASP A 116 -7.48 -13.59 25.39
N ALA A 117 -7.29 -12.30 25.17
CA ALA A 117 -7.12 -11.73 23.82
C ALA A 117 -5.79 -12.12 23.20
N VAL A 118 -4.72 -12.25 23.98
CA VAL A 118 -3.43 -12.77 23.51
C VAL A 118 -3.57 -14.23 23.14
N ASP A 119 -4.21 -15.05 23.96
CA ASP A 119 -4.45 -16.46 23.67
C ASP A 119 -5.22 -16.64 22.34
N VAL A 120 -6.22 -15.80 22.11
CA VAL A 120 -6.97 -15.79 20.82
C VAL A 120 -6.05 -15.41 19.65
N LEU A 121 -5.18 -14.41 19.82
CA LEU A 121 -4.21 -14.03 18.78
C LEU A 121 -3.22 -15.16 18.48
N GLU A 122 -2.73 -15.87 19.50
CA GLU A 122 -1.84 -17.01 19.32
C GLU A 122 -2.51 -18.12 18.48
N ILE A 123 -3.80 -18.36 18.71
CA ILE A 123 -4.59 -19.31 17.89
C ILE A 123 -4.72 -18.81 16.45
N ILE A 124 -5.12 -17.55 16.24
CA ILE A 124 -5.33 -16.98 14.90
C ILE A 124 -4.02 -16.92 14.09
N LEU A 125 -2.89 -16.69 14.78
CA LEU A 125 -1.58 -16.59 14.15
C LEU A 125 -0.79 -17.90 14.17
N SER A 126 -1.40 -19.01 14.62
CA SER A 126 -0.77 -20.33 14.54
C SER A 126 -0.58 -20.77 13.09
N ASP A 127 0.43 -21.59 12.83
CA ASP A 127 0.68 -22.13 11.49
C ASP A 127 -0.56 -22.87 10.94
N GLU A 128 -1.32 -23.57 11.81
CA GLU A 128 -2.54 -24.27 11.42
C GLU A 128 -3.63 -23.29 10.91
N ALA A 129 -3.87 -22.21 11.64
CA ALA A 129 -4.86 -21.21 11.24
C ALA A 129 -4.42 -20.45 9.99
N LEU A 130 -3.13 -20.10 9.89
CA LEU A 130 -2.55 -19.45 8.71
C LEU A 130 -2.57 -20.34 7.49
N GLN A 131 -2.37 -21.65 7.66
CA GLN A 131 -2.51 -22.62 6.58
C GLN A 131 -3.95 -22.69 6.07
N LEU A 132 -4.93 -22.82 6.97
CA LEU A 132 -6.36 -22.82 6.60
C LEU A 132 -6.74 -21.52 5.86
N TYR A 133 -6.26 -20.38 6.34
CA TYR A 133 -6.51 -19.09 5.68
C TYR A 133 -5.90 -19.05 4.28
N ALA A 134 -4.63 -19.44 4.14
CA ALA A 134 -3.93 -19.42 2.88
C ALA A 134 -4.51 -20.41 1.86
N GLU A 135 -4.89 -21.61 2.29
CA GLU A 135 -5.55 -22.63 1.45
C GLU A 135 -6.91 -22.18 0.96
N ASN A 136 -7.73 -21.59 1.84
CA ASN A 136 -9.08 -21.12 1.47
C ASN A 136 -9.04 -19.91 0.54
N ASN A 137 -8.06 -19.03 0.74
CA ASN A 137 -7.93 -17.81 -0.05
C ASN A 137 -6.94 -17.93 -1.22
N LYS A 138 -6.24 -19.08 -1.34
CA LYS A 138 -5.24 -19.35 -2.37
C LYS A 138 -4.17 -18.25 -2.48
N VAL A 139 -3.72 -17.76 -1.32
CA VAL A 139 -2.74 -16.68 -1.18
C VAL A 139 -1.45 -17.17 -0.54
N ILE A 140 -0.38 -16.38 -0.68
CA ILE A 140 0.90 -16.66 -0.04
C ILE A 140 0.75 -16.44 1.47
N SER A 141 1.15 -17.41 2.28
CA SER A 141 1.11 -17.31 3.74
C SER A 141 2.18 -16.34 4.26
N PRO A 142 1.89 -15.58 5.32
CA PRO A 142 2.91 -14.79 6.03
C PRO A 142 3.84 -15.67 6.90
N SER A 143 3.46 -16.93 7.20
CA SER A 143 4.32 -17.86 7.92
C SER A 143 5.24 -18.60 6.98
N LYS A 144 6.53 -18.66 7.32
CA LYS A 144 7.54 -19.45 6.59
C LYS A 144 7.37 -20.97 6.76
N ASN A 145 6.57 -21.40 7.74
CA ASN A 145 6.31 -22.80 8.00
C ASN A 145 5.10 -23.33 7.22
N VAL A 146 4.38 -22.44 6.54
CA VAL A 146 3.15 -22.75 5.81
C VAL A 146 3.39 -22.57 4.32
N GLU A 147 3.34 -23.68 3.60
CA GLU A 147 3.42 -23.72 2.16
C GLU A 147 2.10 -24.21 1.58
N VAL A 148 1.47 -23.39 0.75
CA VAL A 148 0.21 -23.73 0.08
C VAL A 148 0.29 -23.37 -1.40
N ASP A 149 -0.52 -24.06 -2.19
CA ASP A 149 -0.73 -23.71 -3.60
C ASP A 149 -1.56 -22.43 -3.68
N CYS A 150 -0.97 -21.37 -4.19
CA CYS A 150 -1.68 -20.14 -4.51
C CYS A 150 -2.26 -20.17 -5.96
N VAL A 151 -2.98 -19.15 -6.34
CA VAL A 151 -3.42 -19.02 -7.75
C VAL A 151 -2.21 -18.92 -8.67
N PRO A 152 -2.25 -19.49 -9.89
CA PRO A 152 -1.12 -19.52 -10.82
C PRO A 152 -0.54 -18.12 -11.10
N ALA A 153 -1.37 -17.09 -11.12
CA ALA A 153 -0.94 -15.71 -11.31
C ALA A 153 -0.01 -15.18 -10.19
N LEU A 154 -0.06 -15.74 -8.97
CA LEU A 154 0.78 -15.35 -7.84
C LEU A 154 2.07 -16.18 -7.73
N GLU A 155 2.17 -17.32 -8.39
CA GLU A 155 3.35 -18.19 -8.33
C GLU A 155 4.68 -17.44 -8.58
N PRO A 156 4.78 -16.55 -9.60
CA PRO A 156 6.00 -15.80 -9.86
C PRO A 156 6.42 -14.86 -8.73
N LEU A 157 5.53 -14.57 -7.78
CA LEU A 157 5.83 -13.69 -6.65
C LEU A 157 6.37 -14.42 -5.42
N LYS A 158 6.22 -15.76 -5.31
CA LYS A 158 6.67 -16.53 -4.14
C LYS A 158 8.15 -16.28 -3.83
N ASP A 159 9.03 -16.55 -4.79
CA ASP A 159 10.47 -16.33 -4.64
C ASP A 159 10.80 -14.85 -4.33
N LYS A 160 10.03 -13.94 -4.92
CA LYS A 160 10.20 -12.50 -4.72
C LYS A 160 9.84 -12.07 -3.29
N VAL A 161 8.86 -12.68 -2.70
CA VAL A 161 8.47 -12.42 -1.30
C VAL A 161 9.56 -12.90 -0.34
N GLU A 162 10.20 -14.04 -0.60
CA GLU A 162 11.27 -14.58 0.23
C GLU A 162 12.55 -13.73 0.17
N GLU A 163 12.86 -13.15 -1.00
CA GLU A 163 14.04 -12.29 -1.22
C GLU A 163 13.88 -10.88 -0.66
N ASN A 164 12.72 -10.53 -0.10
CA ASN A 164 12.33 -9.14 -0.01
C ASN A 164 12.64 -8.38 1.25
N VAL A 165 12.92 -7.11 1.00
CA VAL A 165 12.97 -6.06 2.02
C VAL A 165 11.54 -5.64 2.36
N TYR A 166 11.13 -5.89 3.60
CA TYR A 166 9.90 -5.35 4.14
C TYR A 166 10.05 -3.85 4.36
N VAL A 167 9.08 -3.08 3.88
CA VAL A 167 8.95 -1.67 4.22
C VAL A 167 7.91 -1.49 5.30
N LEU A 168 8.15 -0.51 6.17
CA LEU A 168 7.18 -0.13 7.18
C LEU A 168 5.86 0.28 6.51
N GLY A 169 4.75 -0.06 7.12
CA GLY A 169 3.43 0.40 6.69
C GLY A 169 3.34 1.92 6.68
N SER A 170 2.41 2.45 5.90
CA SER A 170 2.32 3.87 5.58
C SER A 170 2.33 4.83 6.76
N ASN A 171 1.78 4.46 7.91
CA ASN A 171 1.74 5.32 9.11
C ASN A 171 2.60 4.78 10.27
N ALA A 172 3.42 3.76 10.05
CA ALA A 172 4.17 3.12 11.13
C ALA A 172 5.17 4.08 11.79
N GLY A 173 4.90 4.44 13.04
CA GLY A 173 5.75 5.32 13.83
C GLY A 173 5.71 6.80 13.45
N MET A 174 4.98 7.21 12.43
CA MET A 174 4.86 8.61 12.03
C MET A 174 3.85 9.36 12.89
N LYS A 175 4.20 10.57 13.33
CA LYS A 175 3.26 11.49 14.01
C LYS A 175 2.28 12.13 13.04
N VAL A 176 2.72 12.35 11.81
CA VAL A 176 1.88 12.88 10.73
C VAL A 176 1.09 11.71 10.13
N GLU A 177 -0.22 11.85 10.06
CA GLU A 177 -1.05 10.90 9.32
C GLU A 177 -0.70 11.02 7.84
N GLN A 178 -0.15 9.96 7.26
CA GLN A 178 0.39 10.00 5.90
C GLN A 178 -0.65 9.70 4.84
N TRP A 179 -1.40 8.61 5.00
CA TRP A 179 -2.27 8.10 3.95
C TRP A 179 -3.39 9.08 3.59
N GLY A 180 -4.18 9.50 4.58
CA GLY A 180 -5.29 10.42 4.36
C GLY A 180 -4.81 11.79 3.86
N ASN A 181 -3.71 12.30 4.41
CA ASN A 181 -3.13 13.56 3.95
C ASN A 181 -2.65 13.47 2.51
N THR A 182 -1.99 12.36 2.11
CA THR A 182 -1.55 12.16 0.72
C THR A 182 -2.75 12.10 -0.21
N CYS A 183 -3.81 11.38 0.14
CA CYS A 183 -5.04 11.32 -0.65
C CYS A 183 -5.67 12.71 -0.84
N LEU A 184 -5.75 13.50 0.23
CA LEU A 184 -6.29 14.86 0.16
C LEU A 184 -5.44 15.78 -0.72
N ILE A 185 -4.11 15.71 -0.61
CA ILE A 185 -3.21 16.58 -1.37
C ILE A 185 -3.12 16.16 -2.83
N VAL A 186 -3.15 14.86 -3.16
CA VAL A 186 -3.28 14.38 -4.54
C VAL A 186 -4.57 14.94 -5.18
N ARG A 187 -5.69 14.94 -4.44
CA ARG A 187 -6.93 15.55 -4.96
C ARG A 187 -6.80 17.05 -5.21
N LYS A 188 -6.00 17.79 -4.43
CA LYS A 188 -5.70 19.21 -4.71
C LYS A 188 -4.93 19.35 -6.02
N LEU A 189 -3.90 18.51 -6.26
CA LEU A 189 -3.14 18.50 -7.51
C LEU A 189 -4.06 18.20 -8.70
N LEU A 190 -4.88 17.15 -8.63
CA LEU A 190 -5.84 16.80 -9.68
C LEU A 190 -6.87 17.91 -9.95
N ASN A 191 -7.14 18.77 -8.98
CA ASN A 191 -8.03 19.95 -9.11
C ASN A 191 -7.28 21.24 -9.48
N GLY A 192 -6.03 21.15 -9.91
CA GLY A 192 -5.27 22.25 -10.49
C GLY A 192 -4.34 23.00 -9.53
N ALA A 193 -4.12 22.50 -8.31
CA ALA A 193 -3.05 23.02 -7.46
C ALA A 193 -1.68 22.68 -8.07
N THR A 194 -0.69 23.55 -7.85
CA THR A 194 0.69 23.29 -8.25
C THR A 194 1.38 22.31 -7.29
N VAL A 195 2.46 21.68 -7.74
CA VAL A 195 3.30 20.83 -6.89
C VAL A 195 3.80 21.60 -5.67
N ASP A 196 4.20 22.87 -5.84
CA ASP A 196 4.68 23.70 -4.73
C ASP A 196 3.60 23.97 -3.67
N GLU A 197 2.36 24.23 -4.09
CA GLU A 197 1.23 24.37 -3.18
C GLU A 197 0.94 23.06 -2.44
N CYS A 198 1.06 21.91 -3.12
CA CYS A 198 0.93 20.60 -2.49
C CYS A 198 2.04 20.34 -1.45
N MET A 199 3.28 20.70 -1.78
CA MET A 199 4.41 20.56 -0.85
C MET A 199 4.26 21.47 0.37
N ALA A 200 3.84 22.70 0.18
CA ALA A 200 3.58 23.63 1.28
C ALA A 200 2.49 23.09 2.24
N GLU A 201 1.49 22.41 1.71
CA GLU A 201 0.44 21.80 2.52
C GLU A 201 0.95 20.59 3.32
N PHE A 202 1.81 19.73 2.75
CA PHE A 202 2.47 18.67 3.52
C PHE A 202 3.26 19.22 4.69
N ASP A 203 4.02 20.29 4.48
CA ASP A 203 4.83 20.92 5.50
C ASP A 203 3.98 21.57 6.59
N ARG A 204 2.87 22.20 6.21
CA ARG A 204 1.90 22.75 7.16
C ARG A 204 1.30 21.67 8.07
N LEU A 205 0.89 20.53 7.48
CA LEU A 205 0.35 19.39 8.23
C LEU A 205 1.38 18.77 9.15
N GLN A 206 2.65 18.73 8.73
CA GLN A 206 3.75 18.30 9.59
C GLN A 206 3.92 19.23 10.78
N ASP A 207 3.93 20.55 10.56
CA ASP A 207 4.07 21.54 11.64
C ASP A 207 2.91 21.44 12.63
N GLU A 208 1.67 21.31 12.16
CA GLU A 208 0.50 21.10 13.02
C GLU A 208 0.64 19.84 13.88
N SER A 209 1.08 18.73 13.30
CA SER A 209 1.26 17.47 14.02
C SER A 209 2.35 17.52 15.07
N LEU A 210 3.33 18.43 14.91
CA LEU A 210 4.43 18.68 15.82
C LEU A 210 4.13 19.81 16.82
N GLY A 211 2.95 20.44 16.74
CA GLY A 211 2.56 21.54 17.62
C GLY A 211 3.33 22.84 17.38
N LYS A 212 3.73 23.09 16.14
CA LYS A 212 4.46 24.29 15.68
C LYS A 212 3.56 25.29 15.01
#